data_b3782a0d83f02c566f5d54d458dbbe3c
#
_entry.id   b3782a0d83f02c566f5d54d458dbbe3c
#
_cell.length_a   1.000
_cell.length_b   1.000
_cell.length_c   1.000
_cell.angle_alpha   90.00
_cell.angle_beta   90.00
_cell.angle_gamma   90.00
#
_symmetry.space_group_name_H-M   'P 1'
#
loop_
_entity.id
_entity.type
_entity.pdbx_description
1 polymer ?
#
loop_
_entity_poly.entity_id
_entity_poly.type
_entity_poly.pdbx_seq_one_letter_code
_entity_poly.pdbx_strand_id
1 'polypeptide(L)'
;MRDMKLYWARLPIHTGKVDMIILAVSTSAKYPSAALCSDSDSSRRTIIVQTDESGKPHSVSLMPLIDSMLEKAGLQLSDIDLFAVDVGPGSFTGVRIGVTTVNAFAYAEKKPIAAVSSLAALRHAAQGRFGNRILCMLDARNGNGYAAVYEGEECIVPPCACVQKEMLDSLSGTEYIVVGDCCGNHDSVNAGLVIAEVIARRADD
;
A
#
# COMPACT_ATOMS: atom_id res chain seq x y z
N MET A 1 26.25 12.33 -4.93
CA MET A 1 24.95 11.75 -4.55
C MET A 1 23.90 12.65 -5.17
N ARG A 2 23.35 12.25 -6.31
CA ARG A 2 22.38 13.06 -7.07
C ARG A 2 21.01 12.83 -6.47
N ASP A 3 20.31 13.92 -6.21
CA ASP A 3 18.93 13.98 -5.71
C ASP A 3 18.02 13.07 -6.52
N MET A 4 17.56 12.01 -5.88
CA MET A 4 16.46 11.21 -6.38
C MET A 4 15.17 12.01 -6.09
N LYS A 5 14.87 12.96 -6.99
CA LYS A 5 13.56 13.62 -7.01
C LYS A 5 12.52 12.53 -7.23
N LEU A 6 11.77 12.24 -6.18
CA LEU A 6 10.50 11.54 -6.30
C LEU A 6 9.66 12.28 -7.32
N TYR A 7 9.54 11.70 -8.51
CA TYR A 7 8.61 12.19 -9.52
C TYR A 7 7.19 11.93 -8.99
N TRP A 8 6.68 12.88 -8.24
CA TRP A 8 5.24 13.05 -8.13
C TRP A 8 4.79 13.49 -9.51
N ALA A 9 4.43 12.55 -10.37
CA ALA A 9 3.72 12.89 -11.58
C ALA A 9 2.42 13.55 -11.11
N ARG A 10 2.32 14.89 -11.26
CA ARG A 10 1.01 15.55 -11.32
C ARG A 10 0.33 14.86 -12.50
N LEU A 11 -0.57 13.93 -12.18
CA LEU A 11 -1.46 13.39 -13.18
C LEU A 11 -2.20 14.57 -13.79
N PRO A 12 -2.26 14.68 -15.11
CA PRO A 12 -3.06 15.74 -15.73
C PRO A 12 -4.50 15.55 -15.23
N ILE A 13 -5.04 16.55 -14.55
CA ILE A 13 -6.45 16.58 -14.16
C ILE A 13 -7.21 16.75 -15.48
N HIS A 14 -7.59 15.63 -16.08
CA HIS A 14 -8.53 15.65 -17.18
C HIS A 14 -9.92 15.95 -16.62
N THR A 15 -10.40 17.16 -16.84
CA THR A 15 -11.76 17.63 -16.54
C THR A 15 -12.82 17.04 -17.50
N GLY A 16 -12.58 15.84 -18.01
CA GLY A 16 -13.51 15.08 -18.82
C GLY A 16 -13.63 13.68 -18.21
N LYS A 17 -14.87 13.21 -17.99
CA LYS A 17 -15.25 11.88 -17.53
C LYS A 17 -14.42 10.80 -18.24
N VAL A 18 -13.37 10.33 -17.61
CA VAL A 18 -12.61 9.16 -18.04
C VAL A 18 -12.56 8.25 -16.84
N ASP A 19 -13.22 7.12 -16.95
CA ASP A 19 -13.16 6.05 -15.96
C ASP A 19 -11.72 5.57 -15.89
N MET A 20 -10.99 5.92 -14.83
CA MET A 20 -9.59 5.53 -14.65
C MET A 20 -9.54 4.17 -13.96
N ILE A 21 -8.83 3.21 -14.56
CA ILE A 21 -8.62 1.88 -13.99
C ILE A 21 -7.22 1.80 -13.38
N ILE A 22 -7.17 1.46 -12.10
CA ILE A 22 -5.93 1.36 -11.32
C ILE A 22 -5.72 -0.09 -10.91
N LEU A 23 -4.52 -0.63 -11.18
CA LEU A 23 -4.04 -1.88 -10.62
C LEU A 23 -3.00 -1.58 -9.54
N ALA A 24 -3.32 -1.93 -8.29
CA ALA A 24 -2.43 -1.78 -7.15
C ALA A 24 -1.89 -3.13 -6.68
N VAL A 25 -0.60 -3.18 -6.33
CA VAL A 25 0.09 -4.41 -5.90
C VAL A 25 0.85 -4.17 -4.60
N SER A 26 0.68 -5.08 -3.63
CA SER A 26 1.52 -5.13 -2.43
C SER A 26 2.06 -6.54 -2.21
N THR A 27 3.36 -6.59 -1.92
CA THR A 27 4.11 -7.81 -1.58
C THR A 27 5.03 -7.58 -0.39
N SER A 28 4.86 -6.47 0.34
CA SER A 28 5.66 -6.12 1.52
C SER A 28 5.29 -6.93 2.76
N ALA A 29 4.06 -7.43 2.83
CA ALA A 29 3.50 -8.19 3.93
C ALA A 29 3.70 -9.72 3.76
N LYS A 30 3.14 -10.50 4.69
CA LYS A 30 3.20 -11.96 4.70
C LYS A 30 2.58 -12.59 3.45
N TYR A 31 1.50 -12.03 2.95
CA TYR A 31 0.76 -12.50 1.78
C TYR A 31 0.75 -11.43 0.67
N PRO A 32 0.94 -11.83 -0.59
CA PRO A 32 0.80 -10.89 -1.69
C PRO A 32 -0.67 -10.54 -1.88
N SER A 33 -0.91 -9.29 -2.22
CA SER A 33 -2.25 -8.79 -2.51
C SER A 33 -2.25 -7.88 -3.72
N ALA A 34 -3.37 -7.83 -4.41
CA ALA A 34 -3.60 -6.91 -5.50
C ALA A 34 -5.03 -6.36 -5.43
N ALA A 35 -5.23 -5.17 -5.99
CA ALA A 35 -6.53 -4.55 -6.10
C ALA A 35 -6.73 -3.90 -7.46
N LEU A 36 -7.96 -3.97 -7.95
CA LEU A 36 -8.46 -3.19 -9.08
C LEU A 36 -9.45 -2.16 -8.56
N CYS A 37 -9.25 -0.92 -8.95
CA CYS A 37 -10.17 0.18 -8.71
C CYS A 37 -10.61 0.74 -10.06
N SER A 38 -11.91 0.95 -10.24
CA SER A 38 -12.47 1.65 -11.38
C SER A 38 -13.37 2.77 -10.90
N ASP A 39 -13.20 3.95 -11.47
CA ASP A 39 -14.02 5.12 -11.21
C ASP A 39 -15.03 5.29 -12.36
N SER A 40 -15.99 4.35 -12.44
CA SER A 40 -16.97 4.27 -13.52
C SER A 40 -18.18 5.20 -13.35
N ASP A 41 -18.32 5.82 -12.19
CA ASP A 41 -19.37 6.82 -11.93
C ASP A 41 -18.90 7.73 -10.79
N SER A 42 -19.03 9.03 -10.92
CA SER A 42 -18.52 10.04 -9.98
C SER A 42 -18.97 9.84 -8.52
N SER A 43 -19.72 8.80 -8.22
CA SER A 43 -20.20 8.42 -6.89
C SER A 43 -19.90 6.97 -6.45
N ARG A 44 -19.34 6.11 -7.30
CA ARG A 44 -19.13 4.68 -6.99
C ARG A 44 -17.80 4.18 -7.50
N ARG A 45 -16.85 3.97 -6.57
CA ARG A 45 -15.62 3.23 -6.84
C ARG A 45 -15.87 1.76 -6.57
N THR A 46 -15.72 0.92 -7.58
CA THR A 46 -15.71 -0.52 -7.41
C THR A 46 -14.29 -0.95 -7.11
N ILE A 47 -14.04 -1.47 -5.92
CA ILE A 47 -12.74 -2.02 -5.52
C ILE A 47 -12.87 -3.54 -5.50
N ILE A 48 -12.05 -4.21 -6.32
CA ILE A 48 -11.87 -5.66 -6.25
C ILE A 48 -10.51 -5.90 -5.59
N VAL A 49 -10.48 -6.57 -4.44
CA VAL A 49 -9.24 -6.90 -3.73
C VAL A 49 -9.11 -8.40 -3.62
N GLN A 50 -7.90 -8.90 -3.87
CA GLN A 50 -7.56 -10.31 -3.69
C GLN A 50 -6.24 -10.44 -2.94
N THR A 51 -6.17 -11.45 -2.08
CA THR A 51 -4.97 -11.84 -1.33
C THR A 51 -4.75 -13.32 -1.53
N ASP A 52 -3.51 -13.75 -1.76
CA ASP A 52 -3.16 -15.17 -1.80
C ASP A 52 -2.59 -15.62 -0.44
N GLU A 53 -3.43 -16.30 0.34
CA GLU A 53 -3.07 -16.86 1.65
C GLU A 53 -2.56 -18.30 1.57
N SER A 54 -2.26 -18.81 0.38
CA SER A 54 -1.79 -20.19 0.17
C SER A 54 -0.45 -20.50 0.82
N GLY A 55 0.30 -19.48 1.23
CA GLY A 55 1.66 -19.62 1.79
C GLY A 55 2.73 -19.89 0.74
N LYS A 56 2.41 -19.86 -0.53
CA LYS A 56 3.39 -19.98 -1.61
C LYS A 56 4.30 -18.73 -1.67
N PRO A 57 5.53 -18.86 -2.21
CA PRO A 57 6.38 -17.71 -2.43
C PRO A 57 5.69 -16.64 -3.30
N HIS A 58 5.87 -15.37 -2.99
CA HIS A 58 5.26 -14.25 -3.74
C HIS A 58 5.60 -14.28 -5.24
N SER A 59 6.80 -14.72 -5.59
CA SER A 59 7.22 -14.90 -6.99
C SER A 59 6.43 -15.94 -7.77
N VAL A 60 5.76 -16.86 -7.07
CA VAL A 60 4.92 -17.92 -7.68
C VAL A 60 3.45 -17.51 -7.71
N SER A 61 2.99 -16.80 -6.68
CA SER A 61 1.57 -16.54 -6.49
C SER A 61 1.09 -15.18 -7.04
N LEU A 62 1.98 -14.18 -7.16
CA LEU A 62 1.57 -12.84 -7.56
C LEU A 62 0.97 -12.78 -8.97
N MET A 63 1.62 -13.38 -9.97
CA MET A 63 1.12 -13.35 -11.35
C MET A 63 -0.23 -14.05 -11.50
N PRO A 64 -0.42 -15.30 -11.01
CA PRO A 64 -1.73 -15.94 -11.03
C PRO A 64 -2.82 -15.16 -10.30
N LEU A 65 -2.47 -14.46 -9.20
CA LEU A 65 -3.38 -13.60 -8.46
C LEU A 65 -3.89 -12.45 -9.34
N ILE A 66 -2.97 -11.75 -10.01
CA ILE A 66 -3.30 -10.64 -10.91
C ILE A 66 -4.12 -11.13 -12.11
N ASP A 67 -3.69 -12.21 -12.75
CA ASP A 67 -4.39 -12.80 -13.90
C ASP A 67 -5.84 -13.15 -13.53
N SER A 68 -6.04 -13.88 -12.41
CA SER A 68 -7.38 -14.24 -11.94
C SER A 68 -8.25 -13.01 -11.62
N MET A 69 -7.64 -11.95 -11.12
CA MET A 69 -8.36 -10.71 -10.79
C MET A 69 -8.79 -9.97 -12.07
N LEU A 70 -7.90 -9.85 -13.05
CA LEU A 70 -8.20 -9.25 -14.36
C LEU A 70 -9.29 -10.04 -15.09
N GLU A 71 -9.19 -11.39 -15.12
CA GLU A 71 -10.20 -12.26 -15.71
C GLU A 71 -11.58 -12.05 -15.08
N LYS A 72 -11.67 -12.04 -13.75
CA LYS A 72 -12.94 -11.79 -13.03
C LYS A 72 -13.54 -10.41 -13.32
N ALA A 73 -12.67 -9.42 -13.57
CA ALA A 73 -13.12 -8.08 -13.94
C ALA A 73 -13.48 -7.94 -15.42
N GLY A 74 -13.14 -8.92 -16.25
CA GLY A 74 -13.28 -8.84 -17.72
C GLY A 74 -12.31 -7.83 -18.34
N LEU A 75 -11.17 -7.59 -17.71
CA LEU A 75 -10.16 -6.62 -18.11
C LEU A 75 -8.87 -7.30 -18.59
N GLN A 76 -8.12 -6.58 -19.40
CA GLN A 76 -6.74 -6.92 -19.80
C GLN A 76 -5.76 -5.94 -19.16
N LEU A 77 -4.48 -6.29 -19.16
CA LEU A 77 -3.44 -5.43 -18.61
C LEU A 77 -3.35 -4.07 -19.34
N SER A 78 -3.66 -4.05 -20.63
CA SER A 78 -3.73 -2.85 -21.49
C SER A 78 -4.83 -1.87 -21.07
N ASP A 79 -5.87 -2.34 -20.38
CA ASP A 79 -6.98 -1.50 -19.91
C ASP A 79 -6.64 -0.71 -18.65
N ILE A 80 -5.51 -1.03 -18.01
CA ILE A 80 -5.03 -0.33 -16.82
C ILE A 80 -4.46 1.03 -17.20
N ASP A 81 -4.92 2.09 -16.53
CA ASP A 81 -4.46 3.47 -16.75
C ASP A 81 -3.34 3.88 -15.81
N LEU A 82 -3.32 3.33 -14.59
CA LEU A 82 -2.32 3.60 -13.57
C LEU A 82 -1.93 2.30 -12.86
N PHE A 83 -0.64 2.04 -12.79
CA PHE A 83 -0.10 1.01 -11.93
C PHE A 83 0.34 1.60 -10.60
N ALA A 84 0.03 0.93 -9.50
CA ALA A 84 0.42 1.37 -8.18
C ALA A 84 1.14 0.25 -7.42
N VAL A 85 2.16 0.61 -6.64
CA VAL A 85 2.97 -0.37 -5.94
C VAL A 85 3.35 0.08 -4.54
N ASP A 86 3.29 -0.87 -3.61
CA ASP A 86 3.87 -0.75 -2.29
C ASP A 86 5.39 -0.84 -2.35
N VAL A 87 6.05 0.25 -1.96
CA VAL A 87 7.52 0.35 -1.94
C VAL A 87 8.13 0.05 -0.56
N GLY A 88 7.31 -0.45 0.37
CA GLY A 88 7.74 -0.74 1.72
C GLY A 88 7.63 0.45 2.68
N PRO A 89 8.19 0.31 3.88
CA PRO A 89 9.02 -0.80 4.38
C PRO A 89 8.25 -2.11 4.57
N GLY A 90 9.01 -3.23 4.56
CA GLY A 90 8.46 -4.56 4.76
C GLY A 90 9.42 -5.66 4.31
N SER A 91 8.90 -6.80 3.88
CA SER A 91 9.70 -7.91 3.35
C SER A 91 10.60 -7.45 2.20
N PHE A 92 11.92 -7.47 2.40
CA PHE A 92 12.90 -7.05 1.41
C PHE A 92 12.76 -7.77 0.05
N THR A 93 12.59 -9.09 0.10
CA THR A 93 12.35 -9.89 -1.12
C THR A 93 10.99 -9.60 -1.72
N GLY A 94 9.97 -9.50 -0.85
CA GLY A 94 8.61 -9.19 -1.29
C GLY A 94 8.53 -7.87 -2.03
N VAL A 95 8.98 -6.78 -1.43
CA VAL A 95 8.97 -5.44 -2.03
C VAL A 95 9.63 -5.45 -3.42
N ARG A 96 10.76 -6.14 -3.57
CA ARG A 96 11.43 -6.24 -4.86
C ARG A 96 10.58 -6.95 -5.91
N ILE A 97 9.90 -8.03 -5.54
CA ILE A 97 9.01 -8.76 -6.45
C ILE A 97 7.90 -7.85 -6.95
N GLY A 98 7.19 -7.16 -6.05
CA GLY A 98 6.10 -6.25 -6.42
C GLY A 98 6.58 -5.10 -7.29
N VAL A 99 7.61 -4.39 -6.85
CA VAL A 99 8.18 -3.25 -7.59
C VAL A 99 8.67 -3.66 -8.98
N THR A 100 9.37 -4.80 -9.10
CA THR A 100 9.85 -5.28 -10.41
C THR A 100 8.69 -5.65 -11.32
N THR A 101 7.68 -6.36 -10.81
CA THR A 101 6.50 -6.76 -11.57
C THR A 101 5.73 -5.55 -12.09
N VAL A 102 5.45 -4.58 -11.21
CA VAL A 102 4.72 -3.37 -11.59
C VAL A 102 5.51 -2.50 -12.58
N ASN A 103 6.83 -2.38 -12.39
CA ASN A 103 7.68 -1.68 -13.36
C ASN A 103 7.65 -2.36 -14.74
N ALA A 104 7.66 -3.69 -14.79
CA ALA A 104 7.58 -4.43 -16.05
C ALA A 104 6.24 -4.17 -16.77
N PHE A 105 5.13 -4.20 -16.05
CA PHE A 105 3.81 -3.88 -16.59
C PHE A 105 3.73 -2.45 -17.12
N ALA A 106 4.11 -1.49 -16.28
CA ALA A 106 4.06 -0.08 -16.64
C ALA A 106 4.95 0.25 -17.85
N TYR A 107 6.12 -0.40 -17.94
CA TYR A 107 7.00 -0.26 -19.10
C TYR A 107 6.39 -0.85 -20.37
N ALA A 108 5.81 -2.06 -20.28
CA ALA A 108 5.18 -2.72 -21.42
C ALA A 108 3.97 -1.93 -21.95
N GLU A 109 3.11 -1.47 -21.05
CA GLU A 109 1.88 -0.75 -21.38
C GLU A 109 2.08 0.77 -21.54
N LYS A 110 3.29 1.29 -21.28
CA LYS A 110 3.64 2.73 -21.32
C LYS A 110 2.72 3.57 -20.44
N LYS A 111 2.39 3.05 -19.26
CA LYS A 111 1.50 3.69 -18.28
C LYS A 111 2.30 4.22 -17.07
N PRO A 112 1.77 5.21 -16.35
CA PRO A 112 2.41 5.75 -15.15
C PRO A 112 2.40 4.76 -13.97
N ILE A 113 3.30 5.02 -12.99
CA ILE A 113 3.38 4.28 -11.72
C ILE A 113 3.22 5.25 -10.56
N ALA A 114 2.39 4.87 -9.59
CA ALA A 114 2.32 5.49 -8.28
C ALA A 114 3.03 4.59 -7.24
N ALA A 115 3.91 5.17 -6.44
CA ALA A 115 4.60 4.49 -5.35
C ALA A 115 3.98 4.90 -4.01
N VAL A 116 3.65 3.93 -3.15
CA VAL A 116 3.03 4.17 -1.84
C VAL A 116 3.83 3.47 -0.75
N SER A 117 4.10 4.19 0.34
CA SER A 117 4.72 3.61 1.52
C SER A 117 3.73 2.74 2.30
N SER A 118 4.16 1.56 2.75
CA SER A 118 3.36 0.68 3.62
C SER A 118 2.88 1.39 4.88
N LEU A 119 3.74 2.20 5.52
CA LEU A 119 3.37 2.93 6.74
C LEU A 119 2.36 4.05 6.45
N ALA A 120 2.49 4.74 5.32
CA ALA A 120 1.51 5.75 4.91
C ALA A 120 0.16 5.12 4.58
N ALA A 121 0.16 3.94 3.98
CA ALA A 121 -1.05 3.17 3.72
C ALA A 121 -1.76 2.76 5.03
N LEU A 122 -1.01 2.23 6.00
CA LEU A 122 -1.55 1.88 7.33
C LEU A 122 -2.17 3.09 8.03
N ARG A 123 -1.47 4.24 8.03
CA ARG A 123 -2.02 5.48 8.58
C ARG A 123 -3.37 5.83 7.95
N HIS A 124 -3.44 5.79 6.64
CA HIS A 124 -4.67 6.15 5.91
C HIS A 124 -5.83 5.21 6.24
N ALA A 125 -5.58 3.90 6.36
CA ALA A 125 -6.60 2.94 6.76
C ALA A 125 -7.12 3.14 8.18
N ALA A 126 -6.27 3.65 9.06
CA ALA A 126 -6.64 3.95 10.44
C ALA A 126 -7.35 5.30 10.57
N GLN A 127 -7.26 6.18 9.57
CA GLN A 127 -7.83 7.52 9.61
C GLN A 127 -9.35 7.48 9.74
N GLY A 128 -9.86 8.26 10.70
CA GLY A 128 -11.30 8.34 10.96
C GLY A 128 -11.91 7.19 11.77
N ARG A 129 -11.13 6.12 12.04
CA ARG A 129 -11.59 5.01 12.89
C ARG A 129 -11.17 5.17 14.35
N PHE A 130 -10.12 5.93 14.61
CA PHE A 130 -9.43 5.99 15.89
C PHE A 130 -8.98 7.42 16.20
N GLY A 131 -8.51 7.65 17.44
CA GLY A 131 -8.09 8.96 17.93
C GLY A 131 -6.97 9.62 17.09
N ASN A 132 -6.59 10.83 17.46
CA ASN A 132 -5.74 11.70 16.64
C ASN A 132 -4.30 11.18 16.44
N ARG A 133 -3.77 10.32 17.33
CA ARG A 133 -2.38 9.86 17.27
C ARG A 133 -2.28 8.39 16.94
N ILE A 134 -1.56 8.07 15.85
CA ILE A 134 -1.47 6.72 15.29
C ILE A 134 0.00 6.34 15.18
N LEU A 135 0.39 5.24 15.83
CA LEU A 135 1.66 4.55 15.61
C LEU A 135 1.46 3.47 14.55
N CYS A 136 1.97 3.69 13.35
CA CYS A 136 2.07 2.66 12.33
C CYS A 136 3.36 1.87 12.55
N MET A 137 3.26 0.54 12.73
CA MET A 137 4.44 -0.29 13.01
C MET A 137 4.34 -1.66 12.31
N LEU A 138 5.38 -1.98 11.53
CA LEU A 138 5.53 -3.24 10.80
C LEU A 138 6.68 -4.05 11.37
N ASP A 139 6.51 -5.37 11.48
CA ASP A 139 7.53 -6.28 11.99
C ASP A 139 8.74 -6.39 11.05
N ALA A 140 9.93 -6.08 11.57
CA ALA A 140 11.21 -6.29 10.90
C ALA A 140 11.98 -7.48 11.47
N ARG A 141 11.29 -8.36 12.23
CA ARG A 141 11.80 -9.55 12.92
C ARG A 141 12.73 -9.26 14.07
N ASN A 142 12.90 -10.27 14.94
CA ASN A 142 13.81 -10.24 16.09
C ASN A 142 13.59 -9.05 17.04
N GLY A 143 12.33 -8.63 17.23
CA GLY A 143 11.99 -7.50 18.09
C GLY A 143 12.26 -6.12 17.48
N ASN A 144 12.65 -6.07 16.21
CA ASN A 144 12.79 -4.83 15.47
C ASN A 144 11.51 -4.53 14.68
N GLY A 145 11.31 -3.26 14.34
CA GLY A 145 10.18 -2.78 13.56
C GLY A 145 10.55 -1.64 12.63
N TYR A 146 9.68 -1.41 11.67
CA TYR A 146 9.61 -0.15 10.93
C TYR A 146 8.43 0.63 11.47
N ALA A 147 8.65 1.86 11.93
CA ALA A 147 7.63 2.64 12.57
C ALA A 147 7.55 4.08 12.04
N ALA A 148 6.36 4.65 12.14
CA ALA A 148 6.10 6.08 11.97
C ALA A 148 4.95 6.48 12.88
N VAL A 149 4.97 7.70 13.42
CA VAL A 149 3.88 8.22 14.26
C VAL A 149 3.25 9.42 13.56
N TYR A 150 1.94 9.39 13.49
CA TYR A 150 1.15 10.46 12.89
C TYR A 150 0.19 11.06 13.91
N GLU A 151 -0.04 12.36 13.81
CA GLU A 151 -1.06 13.09 14.53
C GLU A 151 -1.92 13.85 13.51
N GLY A 152 -3.14 13.40 13.29
CA GLY A 152 -3.96 13.85 12.17
C GLY A 152 -3.25 13.64 10.82
N GLU A 153 -2.96 14.73 10.09
CA GLU A 153 -2.25 14.71 8.82
C GLU A 153 -0.71 14.77 8.98
N GLU A 154 -0.23 15.20 10.14
CA GLU A 154 1.19 15.46 10.39
C GLU A 154 1.94 14.17 10.75
N CYS A 155 3.11 13.97 10.15
CA CYS A 155 4.03 12.90 10.51
C CYS A 155 4.98 13.42 11.60
N ILE A 156 4.68 13.15 12.87
CA ILE A 156 5.45 13.64 14.03
C ILE A 156 6.71 12.82 14.32
N VAL A 157 6.71 11.52 13.96
CA VAL A 157 7.90 10.69 13.94
C VAL A 157 8.04 10.12 12.52
N PRO A 158 9.05 10.53 11.76
CA PRO A 158 9.25 10.06 10.39
C PRO A 158 9.53 8.55 10.34
N PRO A 159 9.27 7.88 9.20
CA PRO A 159 9.57 6.48 9.01
C PRO A 159 11.00 6.13 9.45
N CYS A 160 11.12 5.19 10.39
CA CYS A 160 12.41 4.75 10.93
C CYS A 160 12.40 3.25 11.21
N ALA A 161 13.60 2.65 11.23
CA ALA A 161 13.82 1.35 11.82
C ALA A 161 14.06 1.51 13.32
N CYS A 162 13.45 0.68 14.15
CA CYS A 162 13.50 0.80 15.60
C CYS A 162 13.46 -0.58 16.29
N VAL A 163 13.81 -0.61 17.56
CA VAL A 163 13.46 -1.70 18.47
C VAL A 163 12.01 -1.47 18.90
N GLN A 164 11.13 -2.44 18.66
CA GLN A 164 9.68 -2.29 18.92
C GLN A 164 9.38 -1.85 20.35
N LYS A 165 10.04 -2.47 21.34
CA LYS A 165 9.87 -2.13 22.75
C LYS A 165 10.27 -0.69 23.06
N GLU A 166 11.42 -0.24 22.56
CA GLU A 166 11.90 1.12 22.79
C GLU A 166 10.96 2.17 22.18
N MET A 167 10.41 1.88 20.99
CA MET A 167 9.43 2.75 20.35
C MET A 167 8.15 2.86 21.21
N LEU A 168 7.64 1.75 21.70
CA LEU A 168 6.45 1.73 22.56
C LEU A 168 6.71 2.43 23.90
N ASP A 169 7.86 2.19 24.52
CA ASP A 169 8.26 2.83 25.79
C ASP A 169 8.41 4.35 25.61
N SER A 170 8.93 4.82 24.50
CA SER A 170 9.09 6.27 24.20
C SER A 170 7.76 7.01 24.08
N LEU A 171 6.70 6.32 23.76
CA LEU A 171 5.35 6.87 23.66
C LEU A 171 4.52 6.65 24.93
N SER A 172 5.10 6.05 25.98
CA SER A 172 4.42 5.80 27.25
C SER A 172 3.91 7.12 27.86
N GLY A 173 2.69 7.09 28.38
CA GLY A 173 2.02 8.29 28.91
C GLY A 173 1.30 9.16 27.88
N THR A 174 1.35 8.78 26.60
CA THR A 174 0.59 9.43 25.54
C THR A 174 -0.49 8.47 25.02
N GLU A 175 -1.69 8.95 24.81
CA GLU A 175 -2.74 8.15 24.18
C GLU A 175 -2.48 8.03 22.68
N TYR A 176 -2.30 6.80 22.19
CA TYR A 176 -2.09 6.50 20.78
C TYR A 176 -2.66 5.13 20.44
N ILE A 177 -2.93 4.93 19.17
CA ILE A 177 -3.38 3.65 18.63
C ILE A 177 -2.26 3.05 17.79
N VAL A 178 -2.03 1.75 17.95
CA VAL A 178 -1.05 1.02 17.17
C VAL A 178 -1.76 0.29 16.04
N VAL A 179 -1.26 0.47 14.81
CA VAL A 179 -1.74 -0.23 13.62
C VAL A 179 -0.57 -0.89 12.90
N GLY A 180 -0.79 -2.10 12.41
CA GLY A 180 0.23 -2.91 11.73
C GLY A 180 0.29 -4.32 12.27
N ASP A 181 1.34 -5.06 11.97
CA ASP A 181 1.51 -6.47 12.29
C ASP A 181 2.37 -6.75 13.53
N CYS A 182 2.92 -5.71 14.17
CA CYS A 182 3.73 -5.82 15.38
C CYS A 182 2.92 -6.02 16.67
N CYS A 183 1.61 -5.87 16.64
CA CYS A 183 0.79 -5.81 17.83
C CYS A 183 -0.07 -7.05 17.97
N GLY A 184 0.32 -7.94 18.87
CA GLY A 184 -0.29 -9.25 19.13
C GLY A 184 -1.77 -9.26 19.57
N ASN A 185 -2.45 -8.12 19.70
CA ASN A 185 -3.85 -8.03 20.13
C ASN A 185 -4.63 -6.82 19.57
N HIS A 186 -4.10 -6.09 18.63
CA HIS A 186 -4.80 -4.97 18.00
C HIS A 186 -5.14 -5.33 16.55
N ASP A 187 -6.26 -4.79 16.07
CA ASP A 187 -6.82 -5.06 14.74
C ASP A 187 -5.71 -5.07 13.69
N SER A 188 -5.30 -6.30 13.33
CA SER A 188 -4.33 -6.51 12.26
C SER A 188 -4.97 -6.07 10.96
N VAL A 189 -4.80 -4.80 10.64
CA VAL A 189 -5.19 -4.29 9.33
C VAL A 189 -4.27 -5.00 8.35
N ASN A 190 -4.81 -5.83 7.47
CA ASN A 190 -4.04 -6.51 6.45
C ASN A 190 -3.41 -5.44 5.55
N ALA A 191 -2.11 -5.21 5.70
CA ALA A 191 -1.39 -4.14 5.01
C ALA A 191 -1.62 -4.16 3.49
N GLY A 192 -1.74 -5.35 2.92
CA GLY A 192 -2.00 -5.50 1.49
C GLY A 192 -3.38 -5.00 1.05
N LEU A 193 -4.43 -5.33 1.81
CA LEU A 193 -5.79 -4.84 1.57
C LEU A 193 -5.86 -3.31 1.65
N VAL A 194 -5.17 -2.77 2.66
CA VAL A 194 -5.15 -1.33 2.92
C VAL A 194 -4.44 -0.55 1.83
N ILE A 195 -3.29 -1.03 1.37
CA ILE A 195 -2.51 -0.33 0.33
C ILE A 195 -3.30 -0.23 -0.95
N ALA A 196 -3.96 -1.30 -1.35
CA ALA A 196 -4.80 -1.31 -2.53
C ALA A 196 -5.98 -0.33 -2.42
N GLU A 197 -6.66 -0.31 -1.28
CA GLU A 197 -7.77 0.62 -1.01
C GLU A 197 -7.32 2.08 -0.94
N VAL A 198 -6.14 2.33 -0.35
CA VAL A 198 -5.58 3.69 -0.21
C VAL A 198 -5.16 4.29 -1.53
N ILE A 199 -4.52 3.48 -2.38
CA ILE A 199 -4.09 3.94 -3.69
C ILE A 199 -5.32 4.29 -4.54
N ALA A 200 -6.35 3.45 -4.48
CA ALA A 200 -7.60 3.69 -5.15
C ALA A 200 -8.27 5.01 -4.73
N ARG A 201 -8.18 5.38 -3.45
CA ARG A 201 -8.78 6.62 -2.92
C ARG A 201 -7.92 7.87 -3.15
N ARG A 202 -6.59 7.74 -3.25
CA ARG A 202 -5.68 8.88 -3.47
C ARG A 202 -5.51 9.29 -4.92
N ALA A 203 -6.01 8.55 -5.85
CA ALA A 203 -5.99 8.95 -7.27
C ALA A 203 -6.86 10.18 -7.56
N ASP A 204 -7.61 10.68 -6.56
CA ASP A 204 -8.50 11.86 -6.68
C ASP A 204 -7.91 13.14 -6.06
N ASP A 205 -6.80 13.07 -5.31
CA ASP A 205 -6.10 14.22 -4.73
C ASP A 205 -4.88 14.62 -5.61
#